data_2cd0d9ff1282b3c0ef262e0858935ce2
#
_entry.id   2cd0d9ff1282b3c0ef262e0858935ce2
#
_cell.length_a   1.000
_cell.length_b   1.000
_cell.length_c   1.000
_cell.angle_alpha   90.00
_cell.angle_beta   90.00
_cell.angle_gamma   90.00
#
_symmetry.space_group_name_H-M   'P 1'
#
loop_
_entity.id
_entity.type
_entity.pdbx_description
1 polymer ?
#
loop_
_entity_poly.entity_id
_entity_poly.type
_entity_poly.pdbx_seq_one_letter_code
_entity_poly.pdbx_strand_id
1 'polypeptide(L)'
;MTVKERYEYAKARYAEIGVDTDKAIEVLKQVPISLHCWQGDDVKGFDQDGPLTGGIQTTGDYPGKATTPEELMADMDKVLSLAPGKKKINVHASYAIFEEGEWVDRDQLEPKHFQKWVDFAKEREMGLDFNPTFFSSPKVKDGLTLSSPD
;
A
#
# COMPACT_ATOMS: atom_id res chain seq x y z
N MET A 1 20.92 -26.90 9.88
CA MET A 1 19.54 -26.80 10.39
C MET A 1 18.58 -26.54 9.24
N THR A 2 17.58 -27.39 9.06
CA THR A 2 16.48 -27.20 8.14
C THR A 2 15.55 -26.09 8.65
N VAL A 3 14.60 -25.64 7.83
CA VAL A 3 13.57 -24.64 8.25
C VAL A 3 12.76 -25.17 9.42
N LYS A 4 12.39 -26.47 9.38
CA LYS A 4 11.63 -27.12 10.46
C LYS A 4 12.41 -27.11 11.79
N GLU A 5 13.67 -27.50 11.76
CA GLU A 5 14.52 -27.50 12.98
C GLU A 5 14.67 -26.11 13.57
N ARG A 6 14.81 -25.08 12.73
CA ARG A 6 14.87 -23.69 13.18
C ARG A 6 13.56 -23.23 13.80
N TYR A 7 12.43 -23.64 13.23
CA TYR A 7 11.11 -23.34 13.78
C TYR A 7 10.92 -23.99 15.15
N GLU A 8 11.23 -25.29 15.30
CA GLU A 8 11.09 -26.00 16.58
C GLU A 8 11.99 -25.39 17.67
N TYR A 9 13.20 -24.97 17.30
CA TYR A 9 14.07 -24.26 18.23
C TYR A 9 13.46 -22.93 18.69
N ALA A 10 12.98 -22.10 17.76
CA ALA A 10 12.34 -20.84 18.08
C ALA A 10 11.07 -21.03 18.93
N LYS A 11 10.24 -22.01 18.58
CA LYS A 11 9.03 -22.39 19.33
C LYS A 11 9.35 -22.71 20.78
N ALA A 12 10.39 -23.51 21.04
CA ALA A 12 10.82 -23.82 22.40
C ALA A 12 11.24 -22.55 23.18
N ARG A 13 11.97 -21.64 22.54
CA ARG A 13 12.37 -20.36 23.16
C ARG A 13 11.19 -19.45 23.49
N TYR A 14 10.20 -19.36 22.58
CA TYR A 14 8.98 -18.61 22.83
C TYR A 14 8.13 -19.22 23.95
N ALA A 15 8.12 -20.57 24.06
CA ALA A 15 7.40 -21.26 25.14
C ALA A 15 7.96 -20.91 26.54
N GLU A 16 9.26 -20.64 26.67
CA GLU A 16 9.89 -20.24 27.94
C GLU A 16 9.33 -18.93 28.50
N ILE A 17 8.80 -18.06 27.64
CA ILE A 17 8.16 -16.79 28.01
C ILE A 17 6.63 -16.85 27.91
N GLY A 18 6.06 -18.07 27.83
CA GLY A 18 4.62 -18.28 27.86
C GLY A 18 3.90 -18.09 26.53
N VAL A 19 4.62 -18.01 25.41
CA VAL A 19 4.02 -17.85 24.07
C VAL A 19 3.85 -19.19 23.38
N ASP A 20 2.60 -19.52 23.04
CA ASP A 20 2.25 -20.63 22.13
C ASP A 20 2.29 -20.11 20.68
N THR A 21 3.36 -20.44 19.96
CA THR A 21 3.58 -19.94 18.59
C THR A 21 2.60 -20.53 17.59
N ASP A 22 2.16 -21.78 17.76
CA ASP A 22 1.19 -22.39 16.85
C ASP A 22 -0.16 -21.67 16.97
N LYS A 23 -0.62 -21.44 18.19
CA LYS A 23 -1.85 -20.67 18.44
C LYS A 23 -1.73 -19.23 17.94
N ALA A 24 -0.60 -18.57 18.15
CA ALA A 24 -0.36 -17.21 17.67
C ALA A 24 -0.44 -17.16 16.12
N ILE A 25 0.15 -18.12 15.42
CA ILE A 25 0.09 -18.23 13.95
C ILE A 25 -1.36 -18.47 13.49
N GLU A 26 -2.11 -19.33 14.13
CA GLU A 26 -3.52 -19.58 13.76
C GLU A 26 -4.39 -18.30 13.94
N VAL A 27 -4.17 -17.56 15.01
CA VAL A 27 -4.84 -16.26 15.21
C VAL A 27 -4.42 -15.26 14.11
N LEU A 28 -3.12 -15.15 13.84
CA LEU A 28 -2.60 -14.22 12.83
C LEU A 28 -3.11 -14.50 11.42
N LYS A 29 -3.32 -15.76 11.06
CA LYS A 29 -3.93 -16.13 9.76
C LYS A 29 -5.33 -15.53 9.55
N GLN A 30 -6.03 -15.15 10.62
CA GLN A 30 -7.35 -14.53 10.54
C GLN A 30 -7.30 -13.01 10.50
N VAL A 31 -6.15 -12.40 10.80
CA VAL A 31 -5.96 -10.96 10.78
C VAL A 31 -5.63 -10.49 9.37
N PRO A 32 -6.47 -9.65 8.74
CA PRO A 32 -6.16 -9.08 7.44
C PRO A 32 -4.97 -8.12 7.55
N ILE A 33 -3.97 -8.30 6.69
CA ILE A 33 -2.81 -7.42 6.62
C ILE A 33 -2.96 -6.49 5.43
N SER A 34 -2.91 -5.19 5.70
CA SER A 34 -2.94 -4.17 4.67
C SER A 34 -1.55 -3.98 4.06
N LEU A 35 -1.46 -4.15 2.75
CA LEU A 35 -0.23 -3.99 1.99
C LEU A 35 -0.15 -2.56 1.46
N HIS A 36 0.90 -1.86 1.87
CA HIS A 36 1.26 -0.56 1.33
C HIS A 36 2.23 -0.75 0.18
N CYS A 37 1.90 -0.22 -0.98
CA CYS A 37 2.67 -0.42 -2.22
C CYS A 37 3.50 0.79 -2.62
N TRP A 38 3.87 1.63 -1.70
CA TRP A 38 4.62 2.88 -1.92
C TRP A 38 5.91 2.71 -2.71
N GLN A 39 6.55 1.55 -2.59
CA GLN A 39 7.78 1.27 -3.30
C GLN A 39 7.54 0.88 -4.76
N GLY A 40 6.35 0.38 -5.10
CA GLY A 40 6.03 -0.08 -6.45
C GLY A 40 6.04 1.04 -7.49
N ASP A 41 5.55 2.22 -7.11
CA ASP A 41 5.49 3.44 -7.93
C ASP A 41 6.49 4.53 -7.51
N ASP A 42 7.42 4.18 -6.63
CA ASP A 42 8.41 5.10 -6.04
C ASP A 42 7.77 6.31 -5.33
N VAL A 43 6.63 6.08 -4.68
CA VAL A 43 5.85 7.09 -3.90
C VAL A 43 5.30 8.24 -4.76
N LYS A 44 5.33 8.11 -6.09
CA LYS A 44 4.90 9.18 -7.00
C LYS A 44 3.37 9.27 -7.10
N GLY A 45 2.70 8.13 -7.21
CA GLY A 45 1.29 8.07 -7.61
C GLY A 45 1.09 8.29 -9.11
N PHE A 46 -0.17 8.50 -9.52
CA PHE A 46 -0.59 8.59 -10.92
C PHE A 46 -1.42 9.84 -11.22
N ASP A 47 -1.58 10.72 -10.24
CA ASP A 47 -2.42 11.92 -10.33
C ASP A 47 -1.67 13.15 -10.84
N GLN A 48 -0.36 13.09 -10.98
CA GLN A 48 0.46 14.24 -11.39
C GLN A 48 1.59 13.83 -12.34
N ASP A 49 1.78 14.66 -13.37
CA ASP A 49 2.96 14.65 -14.22
C ASP A 49 4.00 15.59 -13.65
N GLY A 50 5.25 15.16 -13.59
CA GLY A 50 6.36 16.00 -13.19
C GLY A 50 7.29 15.36 -12.15
N PRO A 51 8.40 16.01 -11.86
CA PRO A 51 9.35 15.52 -10.86
C PRO A 51 8.80 15.68 -9.44
N LEU A 52 9.13 14.76 -8.57
CA LEU A 52 8.89 14.89 -7.14
C LEU A 52 9.74 16.03 -6.57
N THR A 53 9.15 16.85 -5.68
CA THR A 53 9.77 18.06 -5.17
C THR A 53 10.51 17.90 -3.84
N GLY A 54 10.72 16.68 -3.38
CA GLY A 54 11.49 16.37 -2.17
C GLY A 54 10.70 15.77 -1.01
N GLY A 55 11.30 15.73 0.17
CA GLY A 55 10.73 15.11 1.36
C GLY A 55 10.80 13.58 1.30
N ILE A 56 9.78 12.90 1.84
CA ILE A 56 9.69 11.44 1.83
C ILE A 56 9.24 10.86 0.47
N GLN A 57 9.03 11.72 -0.51
CA GLN A 57 8.54 11.37 -1.84
C GLN A 57 9.59 10.69 -2.72
N THR A 58 10.85 10.74 -2.34
CA THR A 58 11.93 10.24 -3.17
C THR A 58 12.57 9.02 -2.54
N THR A 59 12.48 7.87 -3.20
CA THR A 59 13.07 6.62 -2.74
C THR A 59 14.19 6.11 -3.63
N GLY A 60 14.46 6.74 -4.76
CA GLY A 60 15.61 6.43 -5.57
C GLY A 60 15.39 6.34 -7.07
N ASP A 61 14.18 6.55 -7.55
CA ASP A 61 13.87 6.56 -8.99
C ASP A 61 14.46 5.35 -9.74
N TYR A 62 14.24 4.15 -9.19
CA TYR A 62 14.81 2.92 -9.74
C TYR A 62 14.13 2.52 -11.06
N PRO A 63 14.85 1.86 -11.97
CA PRO A 63 14.27 1.34 -13.21
C PRO A 63 13.27 0.22 -12.91
N GLY A 64 12.14 0.21 -13.62
CA GLY A 64 11.09 -0.80 -13.45
C GLY A 64 10.06 -0.48 -12.36
N LYS A 65 10.07 0.72 -11.77
CA LYS A 65 8.95 1.19 -10.97
C LYS A 65 7.69 1.28 -11.81
N ALA A 66 6.54 1.04 -11.21
CA ALA A 66 5.26 1.19 -11.89
C ALA A 66 5.02 2.67 -12.23
N THR A 67 4.62 2.91 -13.46
CA THR A 67 4.29 4.23 -14.01
C THR A 67 2.82 4.36 -14.35
N THR A 68 2.09 3.24 -14.32
CA THR A 68 0.65 3.17 -14.53
C THR A 68 -0.02 2.36 -13.43
N PRO A 69 -1.32 2.56 -13.19
CA PRO A 69 -2.09 1.73 -12.26
C PRO A 69 -2.05 0.24 -12.62
N GLU A 70 -2.07 -0.10 -13.89
CA GLU A 70 -2.03 -1.47 -14.39
C GLU A 70 -0.71 -2.17 -14.05
N GLU A 71 0.40 -1.48 -14.22
CA GLU A 71 1.73 -1.99 -13.83
C GLU A 71 1.79 -2.23 -12.31
N LEU A 72 1.29 -1.30 -11.51
CA LEU A 72 1.24 -1.48 -10.06
C LEU A 72 0.32 -2.63 -9.65
N MET A 73 -0.83 -2.80 -10.29
CA MET A 73 -1.72 -3.95 -10.07
C MET A 73 -1.03 -5.27 -10.37
N ALA A 74 -0.23 -5.33 -11.44
CA ALA A 74 0.54 -6.53 -11.79
C ALA A 74 1.63 -6.84 -10.74
N ASP A 75 2.32 -5.83 -10.24
CA ASP A 75 3.28 -5.96 -9.14
C ASP A 75 2.60 -6.44 -7.86
N MET A 76 1.43 -5.90 -7.55
CA MET A 76 0.62 -6.34 -6.41
C MET A 76 0.20 -7.81 -6.55
N ASP A 77 -0.22 -8.27 -7.72
CA ASP A 77 -0.54 -9.67 -7.96
C ASP A 77 0.66 -10.57 -7.64
N LYS A 78 1.86 -10.13 -8.00
CA LYS A 78 3.08 -10.86 -7.65
C LYS A 78 3.30 -10.91 -6.14
N VAL A 79 3.17 -9.79 -5.44
CA VAL A 79 3.30 -9.73 -3.98
C VAL A 79 2.25 -10.60 -3.30
N LEU A 80 1.00 -10.53 -3.75
CA LEU A 80 -0.11 -11.32 -3.21
C LEU A 80 0.12 -12.83 -3.36
N SER A 81 0.76 -13.26 -4.44
CA SER A 81 1.12 -14.66 -4.67
C SER A 81 2.18 -15.19 -3.70
N LEU A 82 2.96 -14.30 -3.10
CA LEU A 82 4.07 -14.63 -2.20
C LEU A 82 3.71 -14.47 -0.72
N ALA A 83 2.77 -13.58 -0.40
CA ALA A 83 2.37 -13.30 0.97
C ALA A 83 1.19 -14.20 1.39
N PRO A 84 1.30 -14.99 2.48
CA PRO A 84 0.19 -15.79 2.98
C PRO A 84 -0.85 -14.98 3.77
N GLY A 85 -2.00 -15.58 4.03
CA GLY A 85 -3.05 -15.02 4.90
C GLY A 85 -4.02 -14.08 4.19
N LYS A 86 -4.94 -13.49 4.98
CA LYS A 86 -5.92 -12.50 4.50
C LYS A 86 -5.24 -11.17 4.25
N LYS A 87 -5.62 -10.50 3.18
CA LYS A 87 -4.96 -9.27 2.73
C LYS A 87 -5.94 -8.16 2.46
N LYS A 88 -5.42 -6.95 2.57
CA LYS A 88 -5.98 -5.72 2.07
C LYS A 88 -4.94 -4.99 1.25
N ILE A 89 -5.35 -4.09 0.41
CA ILE A 89 -4.45 -3.14 -0.24
C ILE A 89 -4.72 -1.74 0.31
N ASN A 90 -3.69 -0.93 0.43
CA ASN A 90 -3.80 0.48 0.79
C ASN A 90 -3.66 1.33 -0.47
N VAL A 91 -4.73 2.01 -0.84
CA VAL A 91 -4.78 2.90 -2.00
C VAL A 91 -4.59 4.34 -1.54
N HIS A 92 -3.69 5.05 -2.17
CA HIS A 92 -3.42 6.46 -1.91
C HIS A 92 -4.34 7.37 -2.74
N ALA A 93 -4.61 8.58 -2.26
CA ALA A 93 -5.32 9.59 -3.04
C ALA A 93 -4.62 9.86 -4.38
N SER A 94 -3.28 9.81 -4.40
CA SER A 94 -2.46 9.94 -5.61
C SER A 94 -2.60 8.78 -6.62
N TYR A 95 -3.36 7.75 -6.29
CA TYR A 95 -3.67 6.63 -7.18
C TYR A 95 -5.02 6.80 -7.89
N ALA A 96 -5.62 7.99 -7.81
CA ALA A 96 -6.81 8.32 -8.58
C ALA A 96 -6.58 8.08 -10.08
N ILE A 97 -7.57 7.50 -10.73
CA ILE A 97 -7.55 7.20 -12.16
C ILE A 97 -8.61 8.07 -12.83
N PHE A 98 -8.17 8.90 -13.74
CA PHE A 98 -9.01 9.83 -14.47
C PHE A 98 -9.34 9.33 -15.86
N GLU A 99 -10.50 9.70 -16.37
CA GLU A 99 -10.82 9.53 -17.78
C GLU A 99 -10.06 10.55 -18.64
N GLU A 100 -9.99 10.30 -19.95
CA GLU A 100 -9.26 11.18 -20.87
C GLU A 100 -9.80 12.63 -20.79
N GLY A 101 -8.91 13.57 -20.48
CA GLY A 101 -9.25 14.99 -20.32
C GLY A 101 -9.89 15.37 -18.97
N GLU A 102 -10.10 14.42 -18.08
CA GLU A 102 -10.52 14.67 -16.70
C GLU A 102 -9.29 14.83 -15.79
N TRP A 103 -9.31 15.82 -14.95
CA TRP A 103 -8.40 15.94 -13.80
C TRP A 103 -9.08 16.77 -12.72
N VAL A 104 -9.01 16.32 -11.49
CA VAL A 104 -9.49 17.07 -10.31
C VAL A 104 -8.44 17.04 -9.22
N ASP A 105 -8.44 18.06 -8.37
CA ASP A 105 -7.55 18.13 -7.23
C ASP A 105 -7.99 17.14 -6.13
N ARG A 106 -7.09 16.80 -5.22
CA ARG A 106 -7.30 15.79 -4.16
C ARG A 106 -8.50 16.06 -3.25
N ASP A 107 -8.90 17.31 -3.10
CA ASP A 107 -10.08 17.70 -2.33
C ASP A 107 -11.41 17.55 -3.11
N GLN A 108 -11.34 17.20 -4.39
CA GLN A 108 -12.49 16.98 -5.28
C GLN A 108 -12.58 15.52 -5.78
N LEU A 109 -11.76 14.62 -5.21
CA LEU A 109 -11.78 13.22 -5.58
C LEU A 109 -13.10 12.56 -5.19
N GLU A 110 -13.61 11.73 -6.08
CA GLU A 110 -14.84 10.97 -5.91
C GLU A 110 -14.56 9.46 -5.96
N PRO A 111 -15.43 8.60 -5.43
CA PRO A 111 -15.27 7.15 -5.47
C PRO A 111 -15.06 6.59 -6.89
N LYS A 112 -15.61 7.23 -7.93
CA LYS A 112 -15.44 6.79 -9.33
C LYS A 112 -13.99 6.73 -9.75
N HIS A 113 -13.14 7.64 -9.25
CA HIS A 113 -11.71 7.70 -9.57
C HIS A 113 -10.91 6.51 -9.02
N PHE A 114 -11.54 5.71 -8.15
CA PHE A 114 -10.94 4.52 -7.55
C PHE A 114 -11.65 3.23 -7.96
N GLN A 115 -12.59 3.28 -8.91
CA GLN A 115 -13.40 2.12 -9.27
C GLN A 115 -12.55 0.93 -9.73
N LYS A 116 -11.50 1.15 -10.52
CA LYS A 116 -10.58 0.09 -10.94
C LYS A 116 -9.91 -0.61 -9.75
N TRP A 117 -9.53 0.13 -8.72
CA TRP A 117 -8.95 -0.43 -7.50
C TRP A 117 -9.97 -1.25 -6.71
N VAL A 118 -11.21 -0.79 -6.66
CA VAL A 118 -12.33 -1.52 -6.04
C VAL A 118 -12.56 -2.84 -6.76
N ASP A 119 -12.58 -2.82 -8.08
CA ASP A 119 -12.80 -4.01 -8.89
C ASP A 119 -11.63 -4.99 -8.76
N PHE A 120 -10.40 -4.50 -8.80
CA PHE A 120 -9.18 -5.28 -8.52
C PHE A 120 -9.24 -5.98 -7.17
N ALA A 121 -9.64 -5.27 -6.11
CA ALA A 121 -9.75 -5.84 -4.77
C ALA A 121 -10.88 -6.87 -4.68
N LYS A 122 -12.05 -6.61 -5.28
CA LYS A 122 -13.19 -7.53 -5.31
C LYS A 122 -12.88 -8.83 -6.02
N GLU A 123 -12.25 -8.78 -7.20
CA GLU A 123 -11.85 -9.97 -7.96
C GLU A 123 -10.93 -10.91 -7.18
N ARG A 124 -10.17 -10.36 -6.22
CA ARG A 124 -9.21 -11.08 -5.37
C ARG A 124 -9.70 -11.35 -3.95
N GLU A 125 -10.98 -11.06 -3.69
CA GLU A 125 -11.60 -11.21 -2.36
C GLU A 125 -10.82 -10.49 -1.24
N MET A 126 -10.25 -9.32 -1.57
CA MET A 126 -9.47 -8.52 -0.64
C MET A 126 -10.25 -7.32 -0.10
N GLY A 127 -9.83 -6.83 1.07
CA GLY A 127 -10.24 -5.53 1.55
C GLY A 127 -9.43 -4.41 0.89
N LEU A 128 -9.96 -3.18 0.99
CA LEU A 128 -9.32 -1.96 0.52
C LEU A 128 -9.29 -0.95 1.65
N ASP A 129 -8.10 -0.39 1.91
CA ASP A 129 -7.90 0.74 2.80
C ASP A 129 -7.54 1.98 1.97
N PHE A 130 -7.86 3.16 2.46
CA PHE A 130 -7.62 4.41 1.77
C PHE A 130 -6.71 5.34 2.60
N ASN A 131 -5.69 5.90 1.97
CA ASN A 131 -4.82 6.92 2.54
C ASN A 131 -5.03 8.24 1.78
N PRO A 132 -5.51 9.29 2.44
CA PRO A 132 -5.80 10.56 1.79
C PRO A 132 -4.55 11.34 1.33
N THR A 133 -3.36 10.97 1.75
CA THR A 133 -2.06 11.51 1.28
C THR A 133 -1.99 13.04 1.36
N PHE A 134 -2.30 13.60 2.53
CA PHE A 134 -2.40 15.07 2.70
C PHE A 134 -1.08 15.82 2.59
N PHE A 135 0.03 15.19 2.96
CA PHE A 135 1.33 15.86 3.11
C PHE A 135 2.09 16.13 1.81
N SER A 136 1.54 15.86 0.65
CA SER A 136 2.12 16.23 -0.64
C SER A 136 1.17 17.05 -1.50
N SER A 137 0.16 17.65 -0.88
CA SER A 137 -0.75 18.53 -1.60
C SER A 137 -0.09 19.88 -1.89
N PRO A 138 -0.16 20.40 -3.11
CA PRO A 138 0.36 21.73 -3.44
C PRO A 138 -0.38 22.87 -2.72
N LYS A 139 -1.52 22.61 -2.10
CA LYS A 139 -2.25 23.57 -1.25
C LYS A 139 -1.66 23.72 0.15
N VAL A 140 -0.75 22.84 0.54
CA VAL A 140 -0.06 22.91 1.85
C VAL A 140 1.21 23.75 1.70
N LYS A 141 1.15 24.99 2.15
CA LYS A 141 2.23 25.97 1.96
C LYS A 141 3.50 25.65 2.76
N ASP A 142 3.35 25.03 3.91
CA ASP A 142 4.44 24.70 4.82
C ASP A 142 4.95 23.25 4.64
N GLY A 143 4.34 22.48 3.75
CA GLY A 143 4.69 21.08 3.51
C GLY A 143 4.29 20.11 4.62
N LEU A 144 3.51 20.53 5.61
CA LEU A 144 3.10 19.69 6.73
C LEU A 144 1.80 18.93 6.44
N THR A 145 0.66 19.57 6.59
CA THR A 145 -0.63 18.92 6.34
C THR A 145 -1.71 19.93 5.96
N LEU A 146 -2.81 19.47 5.37
CA LEU A 146 -4.00 20.29 5.12
C LEU A 146 -4.69 20.75 6.42
N SER A 147 -4.36 20.14 7.54
CA SER A 147 -4.88 20.52 8.86
C SER A 147 -3.98 21.53 9.60
N SER A 148 -2.84 21.92 9.04
CA SER A 148 -2.02 22.97 9.62
C SER A 148 -2.79 24.29 9.59
N PRO A 149 -2.91 25.01 10.70
CA PRO A 149 -3.53 26.33 10.70
C PRO A 149 -2.70 27.28 9.84
N ASP A 150 -3.38 28.17 9.12
CA ASP A 150 -2.76 29.24 8.31
C ASP A 150 -1.90 30.20 9.14
#